data_6c4432baafa293eea0a52952ccc7a172
#
_entry.id   6c4432baafa293eea0a52952ccc7a172
#
_cell.length_a   1.000
_cell.length_b   1.000
_cell.length_c   1.000
_cell.angle_alpha   90.00
_cell.angle_beta   90.00
_cell.angle_gamma   90.00
#
_symmetry.space_group_name_H-M   'P 1'
#
loop_
_entity.id
_entity.type
_entity.pdbx_description
1 polymer ?
#
loop_
_entity_poly.entity_id
_entity_poly.type
_entity_poly.pdbx_seq_one_letter_code
_entity_poly.pdbx_strand_id
1 'polypeptide(L)'
;VFLGSDFSEDLLLMAVTITGFETFDIRFPTSQQLDGSDAMNPDPDYSAAYVVLKTSSEHLFGYGMTFTIGRGNELCVAAIRALAKLLVGQSVAGLMREPVTLYRRLTGDSQLRWVGPEKGVIHLAAAALINAVWDLWSREQQKPVWQVVCEMSPEQFAACIDFRYLTDALTPGQAVELLQPMSRGREERIERLHSEGYPSYTTSAGWLGYSDEALRQKCADLKARGWKHFKIKVGRDLQDDLRRCRVLREEMGDDAYMMIDANQVWDVPQAIEWIRQLAPFRPWFVEEPTSPDDILGHQAIARAIAPIRVATGEMCHNRVMFKQFMQSGGLQVCQLDCCRLGGVNEVLAVMLLAARFQIPVCPHAGGVGLCEYVQHASIIDYVCVTGTYEGRVTEYSDHLHEHVCDPVIMRNGRYMPPAAPGYSVQFTEAALQGYEFRSAN
;
A
#
# COMPACT_ATOMS: atom_id res chain seq x y z
N VAL A 1 36.52 -21.25 -10.45
CA VAL A 1 36.75 -22.30 -9.45
C VAL A 1 35.45 -22.52 -8.74
N PHE A 2 34.82 -23.64 -9.04
CA PHE A 2 33.59 -24.12 -8.43
C PHE A 2 33.82 -24.29 -6.92
N LEU A 3 33.05 -23.66 -6.07
CA LEU A 3 32.88 -24.04 -4.68
C LEU A 3 31.64 -24.87 -4.54
N GLY A 4 31.85 -26.04 -3.98
CA GLY A 4 31.04 -27.22 -4.03
C GLY A 4 29.60 -27.11 -3.50
N SER A 5 28.78 -27.89 -4.16
CA SER A 5 27.48 -28.43 -3.71
C SER A 5 27.71 -29.34 -2.49
N ASP A 6 27.52 -28.81 -1.30
CA ASP A 6 27.24 -29.61 -0.11
C ASP A 6 26.37 -28.78 0.84
N PHE A 7 25.16 -28.45 0.41
CA PHE A 7 24.05 -28.27 1.31
C PHE A 7 23.45 -29.66 1.52
N SER A 8 23.81 -30.27 2.64
CA SER A 8 23.41 -31.61 3.00
C SER A 8 21.87 -31.77 2.97
N GLU A 9 21.40 -32.92 2.50
CA GLU A 9 19.99 -33.33 2.53
C GLU A 9 19.37 -33.18 3.93
N ASP A 10 20.15 -33.18 4.98
CA ASP A 10 19.74 -32.96 6.39
C ASP A 10 19.22 -31.54 6.66
N LEU A 11 19.62 -30.49 5.92
CA LEU A 11 19.05 -29.14 6.04
C LEU A 11 17.66 -29.04 5.35
N LEU A 12 17.37 -29.92 4.38
CA LEU A 12 16.06 -30.01 3.73
C LEU A 12 15.02 -30.69 4.63
N LEU A 13 15.44 -31.49 5.59
CA LEU A 13 14.55 -32.19 6.56
C LEU A 13 14.02 -31.28 7.69
N MET A 14 14.60 -30.06 7.87
CA MET A 14 14.14 -29.06 8.84
C MET A 14 13.49 -27.81 8.24
N ALA A 15 13.33 -27.73 6.91
CA ALA A 15 12.77 -26.57 6.27
C ALA A 15 11.27 -26.41 6.63
N VAL A 16 10.89 -25.22 7.14
CA VAL A 16 9.50 -24.88 7.43
C VAL A 16 8.69 -25.00 6.14
N THR A 17 7.65 -25.82 6.16
CA THR A 17 6.78 -26.13 5.03
C THR A 17 5.36 -25.63 5.31
N ILE A 18 4.72 -25.01 4.31
CA ILE A 18 3.30 -24.61 4.41
C ILE A 18 2.45 -25.86 4.33
N THR A 19 1.73 -26.17 5.42
CA THR A 19 0.90 -27.39 5.55
C THR A 19 -0.57 -27.15 5.27
N GLY A 20 -1.03 -25.89 5.33
CA GLY A 20 -2.42 -25.54 5.12
C GLY A 20 -2.66 -24.04 5.28
N PHE A 21 -3.92 -23.65 5.27
CA PHE A 21 -4.33 -22.27 5.46
C PHE A 21 -5.73 -22.17 6.06
N GLU A 22 -6.01 -21.02 6.67
CA GLU A 22 -7.34 -20.57 7.07
C GLU A 22 -7.65 -19.23 6.40
N THR A 23 -8.93 -18.94 6.17
CA THR A 23 -9.35 -17.69 5.55
C THR A 23 -10.55 -17.12 6.27
N PHE A 24 -10.58 -15.79 6.42
CA PHE A 24 -11.62 -15.07 7.12
C PHE A 24 -12.14 -13.91 6.28
N ASP A 25 -13.45 -13.68 6.30
CA ASP A 25 -14.11 -12.50 5.77
C ASP A 25 -14.36 -11.54 6.93
N ILE A 26 -13.47 -10.56 7.11
CA ILE A 26 -13.54 -9.64 8.25
C ILE A 26 -14.11 -8.30 7.78
N ARG A 27 -15.18 -7.81 8.44
CA ARG A 27 -15.86 -6.57 8.07
C ARG A 27 -16.13 -5.69 9.28
N PHE A 28 -15.64 -4.46 9.23
CA PHE A 28 -15.84 -3.46 10.28
C PHE A 28 -16.93 -2.48 9.83
N PRO A 29 -17.94 -2.17 10.66
CA PRO A 29 -19.09 -1.34 10.27
C PRO A 29 -18.76 0.16 10.28
N THR A 30 -17.76 0.58 9.52
CA THR A 30 -17.27 1.96 9.46
C THR A 30 -18.28 2.92 8.83
N SER A 31 -19.18 2.42 8.00
CA SER A 31 -20.30 3.18 7.43
C SER A 31 -21.22 3.83 8.49
N GLN A 32 -21.29 3.27 9.70
CA GLN A 32 -22.13 3.80 10.77
C GLN A 32 -21.67 5.16 11.29
N GLN A 33 -20.36 5.48 11.15
CA GLN A 33 -19.77 6.75 11.58
C GLN A 33 -19.28 7.60 10.40
N LEU A 34 -19.55 7.17 9.17
CA LEU A 34 -19.11 7.80 7.93
C LEU A 34 -17.57 7.84 7.77
N ASP A 35 -16.83 7.06 8.56
CA ASP A 35 -15.39 6.94 8.40
C ASP A 35 -15.08 6.26 7.06
N GLY A 36 -14.22 6.88 6.26
CA GLY A 36 -13.92 6.43 4.90
C GLY A 36 -14.90 6.89 3.83
N SER A 37 -15.97 7.63 4.17
CA SER A 37 -16.94 8.12 3.17
C SER A 37 -16.33 9.11 2.19
N ASP A 38 -16.58 8.88 0.91
CA ASP A 38 -16.13 9.72 -0.21
C ASP A 38 -17.24 9.95 -1.24
N ALA A 39 -16.93 10.58 -2.37
CA ALA A 39 -17.92 10.93 -3.39
C ALA A 39 -18.44 9.71 -4.18
N MET A 40 -17.66 8.64 -4.30
CA MET A 40 -18.03 7.41 -4.99
C MET A 40 -18.54 6.33 -4.03
N ASN A 41 -18.02 6.31 -2.79
CA ASN A 41 -18.29 5.29 -1.79
C ASN A 41 -18.85 5.95 -0.53
N PRO A 42 -20.20 6.18 -0.47
CA PRO A 42 -20.81 6.92 0.64
C PRO A 42 -20.96 6.10 1.92
N ASP A 43 -20.89 4.77 1.83
CA ASP A 43 -21.18 3.82 2.91
C ASP A 43 -20.17 2.65 2.99
N PRO A 44 -18.85 2.91 3.05
CA PRO A 44 -17.87 1.83 3.10
C PRO A 44 -17.87 1.13 4.45
N ASP A 45 -17.85 -0.22 4.42
CA ASP A 45 -17.52 -1.06 5.58
C ASP A 45 -16.11 -1.62 5.37
N TYR A 46 -15.11 -1.02 6.00
CA TYR A 46 -13.71 -1.43 5.83
C TYR A 46 -13.52 -2.90 6.18
N SER A 47 -12.96 -3.64 5.25
CA SER A 47 -12.94 -5.09 5.30
C SER A 47 -11.60 -5.66 4.88
N ALA A 48 -11.30 -6.85 5.40
CA ALA A 48 -10.12 -7.61 5.01
C ALA A 48 -10.53 -9.03 4.58
N ALA A 49 -10.17 -9.40 3.35
CA ALA A 49 -10.11 -10.80 2.99
C ALA A 49 -8.78 -11.34 3.51
N TYR A 50 -8.84 -12.05 4.62
CA TYR A 50 -7.70 -12.39 5.46
C TYR A 50 -7.30 -13.85 5.31
N VAL A 51 -6.00 -14.13 5.33
CA VAL A 51 -5.44 -15.48 5.27
C VAL A 51 -4.38 -15.71 6.35
N VAL A 52 -4.44 -16.88 6.96
CA VAL A 52 -3.42 -17.41 7.86
C VAL A 52 -2.82 -18.65 7.22
N LEU A 53 -1.53 -18.60 6.88
CA LEU A 53 -0.77 -19.76 6.42
C LEU A 53 -0.30 -20.57 7.63
N LYS A 54 -0.61 -21.88 7.62
CA LYS A 54 -0.14 -22.85 8.62
C LYS A 54 1.11 -23.53 8.13
N THR A 55 2.02 -23.86 9.05
CA THR A 55 3.28 -24.50 8.70
C THR A 55 3.50 -25.82 9.45
N SER A 56 4.60 -26.50 9.12
CA SER A 56 5.07 -27.68 9.86
C SER A 56 5.55 -27.34 11.28
N SER A 57 5.72 -26.06 11.61
CA SER A 57 6.01 -25.57 12.96
C SER A 57 4.72 -25.12 13.63
N GLU A 58 4.41 -25.62 14.83
CA GLU A 58 3.21 -25.27 15.59
C GLU A 58 3.17 -23.79 16.07
N HIS A 59 4.30 -23.09 16.00
CA HIS A 59 4.44 -21.72 16.52
C HIS A 59 4.71 -20.69 15.42
N LEU A 60 4.75 -21.11 14.16
CA LEU A 60 5.08 -20.22 13.04
C LEU A 60 3.95 -20.20 12.01
N PHE A 61 3.34 -19.03 11.88
CA PHE A 61 2.24 -18.74 10.97
C PHE A 61 2.60 -17.55 10.10
N GLY A 62 2.01 -17.48 8.90
CA GLY A 62 2.10 -16.31 8.03
C GLY A 62 0.75 -15.63 7.89
N TYR A 63 0.71 -14.32 8.01
CA TYR A 63 -0.49 -13.52 7.99
C TYR A 63 -0.51 -12.60 6.77
N GLY A 64 -1.65 -12.55 6.08
CA GLY A 64 -1.80 -11.66 4.94
C GLY A 64 -3.25 -11.31 4.68
N MET A 65 -3.46 -10.20 4.01
CA MET A 65 -4.78 -9.73 3.66
C MET A 65 -4.79 -8.97 2.34
N THR A 66 -5.99 -8.83 1.79
CA THR A 66 -6.30 -7.75 0.86
C THR A 66 -7.46 -6.93 1.40
N PHE A 67 -7.42 -5.63 1.13
CA PHE A 67 -8.41 -4.66 1.59
C PHE A 67 -9.60 -4.59 0.62
N THR A 68 -10.81 -4.51 1.18
CA THR A 68 -12.05 -4.17 0.48
C THR A 68 -12.92 -3.25 1.36
N ILE A 69 -14.05 -2.80 0.82
CA ILE A 69 -14.96 -1.88 1.51
C ILE A 69 -16.35 -2.49 1.77
N GLY A 70 -16.43 -3.80 1.97
CA GLY A 70 -17.66 -4.50 2.36
C GLY A 70 -18.09 -5.58 1.38
N ARG A 71 -19.20 -5.35 0.68
CA ARG A 71 -19.74 -6.31 -0.30
C ARG A 71 -18.70 -6.68 -1.37
N GLY A 72 -18.53 -7.97 -1.63
CA GLY A 72 -17.52 -8.52 -2.54
C GLY A 72 -16.26 -9.01 -1.82
N ASN A 73 -16.11 -8.78 -0.50
CA ASN A 73 -14.99 -9.33 0.27
C ASN A 73 -14.97 -10.86 0.21
N GLU A 74 -16.14 -11.50 0.25
CA GLU A 74 -16.33 -12.94 0.07
C GLU A 74 -15.77 -13.48 -1.25
N LEU A 75 -15.77 -12.68 -2.31
CA LEU A 75 -15.17 -13.05 -3.61
C LEU A 75 -13.64 -13.10 -3.51
N CYS A 76 -13.04 -12.14 -2.80
CA CYS A 76 -11.60 -12.17 -2.52
C CYS A 76 -11.22 -13.39 -1.66
N VAL A 77 -12.01 -13.70 -0.64
CA VAL A 77 -11.81 -14.90 0.19
C VAL A 77 -11.89 -16.19 -0.64
N ALA A 78 -12.87 -16.29 -1.54
CA ALA A 78 -12.99 -17.43 -2.45
C ALA A 78 -11.77 -17.57 -3.38
N ALA A 79 -11.27 -16.45 -3.92
CA ALA A 79 -10.08 -16.43 -4.76
C ALA A 79 -8.81 -16.79 -3.98
N ILE A 80 -8.66 -16.30 -2.74
CA ILE A 80 -7.57 -16.70 -1.83
C ILE A 80 -7.57 -18.21 -1.64
N ARG A 81 -8.73 -18.82 -1.36
CA ARG A 81 -8.86 -20.28 -1.20
C ARG A 81 -8.45 -21.06 -2.45
N ALA A 82 -8.73 -20.53 -3.64
CA ALA A 82 -8.32 -21.15 -4.90
C ALA A 82 -6.80 -21.12 -5.10
N LEU A 83 -6.18 -19.96 -4.90
CA LEU A 83 -4.74 -19.74 -5.09
C LEU A 83 -3.89 -20.35 -3.98
N ALA A 84 -4.34 -20.35 -2.72
CA ALA A 84 -3.57 -20.86 -1.58
C ALA A 84 -3.17 -22.34 -1.73
N LYS A 85 -3.96 -23.13 -2.48
CA LYS A 85 -3.65 -24.52 -2.79
C LYS A 85 -2.31 -24.70 -3.53
N LEU A 86 -1.87 -23.66 -4.27
CA LEU A 86 -0.59 -23.64 -4.97
C LEU A 86 0.62 -23.51 -4.04
N LEU A 87 0.39 -23.11 -2.78
CA LEU A 87 1.42 -22.92 -1.75
C LEU A 87 1.54 -24.13 -0.80
N VAL A 88 0.49 -24.91 -0.63
CA VAL A 88 0.51 -26.10 0.27
C VAL A 88 1.55 -27.10 -0.23
N GLY A 89 2.37 -27.58 0.72
CA GLY A 89 3.50 -28.49 0.44
C GLY A 89 4.78 -27.78 0.03
N GLN A 90 4.79 -26.45 -0.13
CA GLN A 90 6.00 -25.69 -0.47
C GLN A 90 6.80 -25.33 0.77
N SER A 91 8.13 -25.40 0.70
CA SER A 91 8.99 -24.89 1.77
C SER A 91 9.14 -23.37 1.67
N VAL A 92 9.11 -22.67 2.80
CA VAL A 92 9.27 -21.21 2.87
C VAL A 92 10.63 -20.79 2.30
N ALA A 93 11.71 -21.45 2.73
CA ALA A 93 13.04 -21.19 2.20
C ALA A 93 13.14 -21.45 0.67
N GLY A 94 12.40 -22.45 0.15
CA GLY A 94 12.34 -22.74 -1.28
C GLY A 94 11.65 -21.63 -2.08
N LEU A 95 10.53 -21.11 -1.57
CA LEU A 95 9.81 -19.99 -2.17
C LEU A 95 10.63 -18.69 -2.13
N MET A 96 11.37 -18.45 -1.04
CA MET A 96 12.11 -17.21 -0.83
C MET A 96 13.54 -17.24 -1.34
N ARG A 97 14.04 -18.38 -1.82
CA ARG A 97 15.34 -18.46 -2.54
C ARG A 97 15.32 -17.64 -3.83
N GLU A 98 14.19 -17.66 -4.53
CA GLU A 98 13.91 -16.85 -5.71
C GLU A 98 12.52 -16.23 -5.57
N PRO A 99 12.36 -15.09 -4.84
CA PRO A 99 11.04 -14.53 -4.52
C PRO A 99 10.18 -14.20 -5.74
N VAL A 100 10.78 -13.91 -6.89
CA VAL A 100 10.04 -13.73 -8.15
C VAL A 100 9.28 -15.00 -8.56
N THR A 101 9.74 -16.18 -8.17
CA THR A 101 9.08 -17.46 -8.46
C THR A 101 7.77 -17.59 -7.66
N LEU A 102 7.73 -17.11 -6.42
CA LEU A 102 6.49 -17.00 -5.63
C LEU A 102 5.46 -16.13 -6.37
N TYR A 103 5.86 -14.94 -6.81
CA TYR A 103 5.00 -14.03 -7.57
C TYR A 103 4.45 -14.71 -8.83
N ARG A 104 5.33 -15.29 -9.64
CA ARG A 104 4.96 -15.97 -10.89
C ARG A 104 4.06 -17.19 -10.68
N ARG A 105 4.25 -17.92 -9.59
CA ARG A 105 3.40 -19.07 -9.24
C ARG A 105 1.96 -18.66 -9.03
N LEU A 106 1.72 -17.56 -8.33
CA LEU A 106 0.38 -17.09 -7.98
C LEU A 106 -0.29 -16.28 -9.11
N THR A 107 0.50 -15.53 -9.90
CA THR A 107 -0.03 -14.70 -10.99
C THR A 107 0.00 -15.38 -12.35
N GLY A 108 0.74 -16.46 -12.51
CA GLY A 108 1.01 -17.13 -13.77
C GLY A 108 0.26 -18.46 -14.01
N ASP A 109 -0.62 -18.89 -13.09
CA ASP A 109 -1.40 -20.12 -13.29
C ASP A 109 -2.20 -20.04 -14.59
N SER A 110 -2.07 -21.08 -15.43
CA SER A 110 -2.56 -21.06 -16.82
C SER A 110 -4.07 -20.95 -16.95
N GLN A 111 -4.82 -21.35 -15.93
CA GLN A 111 -6.29 -21.29 -15.90
C GLN A 111 -6.81 -20.08 -15.11
N LEU A 112 -6.26 -19.86 -13.91
CA LEU A 112 -6.72 -18.77 -13.02
C LEU A 112 -6.43 -17.39 -13.60
N ARG A 113 -5.32 -17.21 -14.35
CA ARG A 113 -5.03 -15.92 -14.99
C ARG A 113 -6.06 -15.50 -16.06
N TRP A 114 -6.89 -16.41 -16.55
CA TRP A 114 -8.01 -16.04 -17.43
C TRP A 114 -9.08 -15.24 -16.69
N VAL A 115 -9.27 -15.50 -15.40
CA VAL A 115 -10.23 -14.79 -14.54
C VAL A 115 -9.80 -13.35 -14.26
N GLY A 116 -8.51 -13.09 -14.33
CA GLY A 116 -7.95 -11.75 -14.19
C GLY A 116 -6.42 -11.81 -14.20
N PRO A 117 -5.74 -11.58 -15.37
CA PRO A 117 -4.29 -11.60 -15.44
C PRO A 117 -3.74 -10.32 -14.80
N GLU A 118 -3.21 -10.45 -13.57
CA GLU A 118 -2.59 -9.38 -12.79
C GLU A 118 -3.54 -8.17 -12.57
N LYS A 119 -4.83 -8.44 -12.32
CA LYS A 119 -5.84 -7.41 -12.00
C LYS A 119 -7.08 -8.01 -11.34
N GLY A 120 -7.89 -7.14 -10.70
CA GLY A 120 -9.18 -7.49 -10.09
C GLY A 120 -9.05 -8.47 -8.92
N VAL A 121 -10.13 -9.16 -8.62
CA VAL A 121 -10.25 -10.05 -7.45
C VAL A 121 -9.13 -11.09 -7.36
N ILE A 122 -8.74 -11.68 -8.50
CA ILE A 122 -7.68 -12.70 -8.51
C ILE A 122 -6.32 -12.11 -8.12
N HIS A 123 -6.05 -10.87 -8.50
CA HIS A 123 -4.78 -10.20 -8.16
C HIS A 123 -4.75 -9.72 -6.71
N LEU A 124 -5.88 -9.21 -6.19
CA LEU A 124 -6.06 -8.92 -4.77
C LEU A 124 -5.80 -10.16 -3.90
N ALA A 125 -6.33 -11.32 -4.31
CA ALA A 125 -6.09 -12.58 -3.62
C ALA A 125 -4.62 -13.04 -3.70
N ALA A 126 -3.97 -12.84 -4.84
CA ALA A 126 -2.54 -13.12 -4.99
C ALA A 126 -1.70 -12.24 -4.06
N ALA A 127 -2.06 -10.95 -3.93
CA ALA A 127 -1.41 -10.01 -3.00
C ALA A 127 -1.48 -10.50 -1.55
N ALA A 128 -2.67 -10.89 -1.08
CA ALA A 128 -2.86 -11.41 0.28
C ALA A 128 -1.92 -12.60 0.57
N LEU A 129 -1.81 -13.54 -0.38
CA LEU A 129 -0.97 -14.73 -0.22
C LEU A 129 0.52 -14.42 -0.33
N ILE A 130 0.94 -13.55 -1.25
CA ILE A 130 2.33 -13.12 -1.36
C ILE A 130 2.76 -12.41 -0.08
N ASN A 131 1.94 -11.48 0.41
CA ASN A 131 2.19 -10.78 1.65
C ASN A 131 2.25 -11.74 2.85
N ALA A 132 1.39 -12.77 2.90
CA ALA A 132 1.43 -13.79 3.95
C ALA A 132 2.73 -14.63 3.92
N VAL A 133 3.28 -14.93 2.74
CA VAL A 133 4.57 -15.64 2.63
C VAL A 133 5.73 -14.72 3.05
N TRP A 134 5.71 -13.44 2.69
CA TRP A 134 6.71 -12.47 3.15
C TRP A 134 6.64 -12.25 4.67
N ASP A 135 5.43 -12.17 5.24
CA ASP A 135 5.23 -12.12 6.69
C ASP A 135 5.82 -13.37 7.38
N LEU A 136 5.48 -14.54 6.88
CA LEU A 136 5.97 -15.82 7.38
C LEU A 136 7.50 -15.92 7.35
N TRP A 137 8.11 -15.57 6.23
CA TRP A 137 9.56 -15.59 6.09
C TRP A 137 10.24 -14.59 7.02
N SER A 138 9.69 -13.39 7.16
CA SER A 138 10.21 -12.37 8.06
C SER A 138 10.10 -12.77 9.52
N ARG A 139 9.03 -13.50 9.91
CA ARG A 139 8.89 -14.10 11.24
C ARG A 139 9.91 -15.20 11.47
N GLU A 140 10.17 -16.04 10.49
CA GLU A 140 11.24 -17.06 10.56
C GLU A 140 12.62 -16.42 10.76
N GLN A 141 12.88 -15.27 10.13
CA GLN A 141 14.09 -14.47 10.30
C GLN A 141 14.13 -13.61 11.60
N GLN A 142 13.03 -13.60 12.38
CA GLN A 142 12.87 -12.76 13.58
C GLN A 142 13.04 -11.26 13.29
N LYS A 143 12.60 -10.78 12.13
CA LYS A 143 12.74 -9.39 11.67
C LYS A 143 11.44 -8.89 11.03
N PRO A 144 11.17 -7.56 11.07
CA PRO A 144 10.11 -6.97 10.27
C PRO A 144 10.47 -7.02 8.77
N VAL A 145 9.45 -7.06 7.89
CA VAL A 145 9.65 -7.15 6.42
C VAL A 145 10.56 -6.04 5.90
N TRP A 146 10.40 -4.80 6.37
CA TRP A 146 11.26 -3.71 5.91
C TRP A 146 12.75 -3.99 6.16
N GLN A 147 13.09 -4.55 7.32
CA GLN A 147 14.47 -4.84 7.68
C GLN A 147 15.04 -5.97 6.81
N VAL A 148 14.26 -7.04 6.62
CA VAL A 148 14.64 -8.16 5.75
C VAL A 148 14.96 -7.66 4.34
N VAL A 149 14.11 -6.80 3.78
CA VAL A 149 14.35 -6.21 2.44
C VAL A 149 15.53 -5.25 2.44
N CYS A 150 15.67 -4.42 3.48
CA CYS A 150 16.77 -3.45 3.56
C CYS A 150 18.14 -4.10 3.77
N GLU A 151 18.23 -5.33 4.25
CA GLU A 151 19.48 -6.09 4.37
C GLU A 151 19.92 -6.74 3.04
N MET A 152 19.07 -6.80 2.04
CA MET A 152 19.39 -7.36 0.72
C MET A 152 20.47 -6.56 0.01
N SER A 153 21.30 -7.27 -0.80
CA SER A 153 22.10 -6.61 -1.82
C SER A 153 21.22 -6.04 -2.94
N PRO A 154 21.73 -5.09 -3.74
CA PRO A 154 21.01 -4.59 -4.91
C PRO A 154 20.52 -5.70 -5.87
N GLU A 155 21.32 -6.74 -6.06
CA GLU A 155 21.04 -7.90 -6.90
C GLU A 155 19.91 -8.76 -6.30
N GLN A 156 19.96 -9.00 -4.98
CA GLN A 156 18.92 -9.74 -4.25
C GLN A 156 17.59 -8.98 -4.28
N PHE A 157 17.61 -7.66 -4.07
CA PHE A 157 16.41 -6.82 -4.19
C PHE A 157 15.82 -6.90 -5.60
N ALA A 158 16.64 -6.71 -6.64
CA ALA A 158 16.19 -6.82 -8.03
C ALA A 158 15.66 -8.22 -8.38
N ALA A 159 16.23 -9.29 -7.79
CA ALA A 159 15.75 -10.66 -7.99
C ALA A 159 14.35 -10.94 -7.40
N CYS A 160 13.82 -10.04 -6.54
CA CYS A 160 12.44 -10.12 -6.08
C CYS A 160 11.42 -9.72 -7.17
N ILE A 161 11.83 -9.05 -8.24
CA ILE A 161 10.97 -8.35 -9.20
C ILE A 161 10.77 -9.19 -10.48
N ASP A 162 9.53 -9.29 -10.92
CA ASP A 162 9.22 -9.77 -12.27
C ASP A 162 9.29 -8.62 -13.29
N PHE A 163 10.41 -8.53 -14.01
CA PHE A 163 10.64 -7.52 -15.03
C PHE A 163 9.89 -7.77 -16.35
N ARG A 164 9.12 -8.86 -16.45
CA ARG A 164 8.27 -9.09 -17.63
C ARG A 164 7.34 -7.90 -17.84
N TYR A 165 7.33 -7.36 -19.04
CA TYR A 165 6.59 -6.17 -19.46
C TYR A 165 7.13 -4.82 -18.93
N LEU A 166 8.31 -4.81 -18.29
CA LEU A 166 8.94 -3.57 -17.79
C LEU A 166 10.21 -3.19 -18.54
N THR A 167 10.82 -4.11 -19.28
CA THR A 167 12.18 -3.96 -19.82
C THR A 167 12.38 -2.81 -20.82
N ASP A 168 11.29 -2.26 -21.36
CA ASP A 168 11.27 -1.03 -22.16
C ASP A 168 11.39 0.26 -21.30
N ALA A 169 11.16 0.16 -19.98
CA ALA A 169 11.25 1.30 -19.05
C ALA A 169 12.33 1.08 -17.97
N LEU A 170 12.46 -0.14 -17.48
CA LEU A 170 13.39 -0.53 -16.41
C LEU A 170 13.87 -1.97 -16.62
N THR A 171 15.16 -2.15 -16.89
CA THR A 171 15.81 -3.48 -16.96
C THR A 171 16.35 -3.91 -15.60
N PRO A 172 16.61 -5.23 -15.38
CA PRO A 172 17.25 -5.70 -14.16
C PRO A 172 18.58 -5.01 -13.85
N GLY A 173 19.42 -4.76 -14.85
CA GLY A 173 20.69 -4.04 -14.68
C GLY A 173 20.48 -2.61 -14.20
N GLN A 174 19.55 -1.87 -14.81
CA GLN A 174 19.21 -0.52 -14.39
C GLN A 174 18.62 -0.48 -12.97
N ALA A 175 17.86 -1.50 -12.56
CA ALA A 175 17.37 -1.62 -11.19
C ALA A 175 18.54 -1.73 -10.19
N VAL A 176 19.53 -2.58 -10.47
CA VAL A 176 20.74 -2.70 -9.65
C VAL A 176 21.51 -1.38 -9.62
N GLU A 177 21.70 -0.71 -10.77
CA GLU A 177 22.36 0.60 -10.86
C GLU A 177 21.68 1.68 -10.00
N LEU A 178 20.34 1.69 -9.92
CA LEU A 178 19.57 2.61 -9.06
C LEU A 178 19.78 2.31 -7.57
N LEU A 179 19.86 1.04 -7.19
CA LEU A 179 19.97 0.60 -5.79
C LEU A 179 21.41 0.71 -5.25
N GLN A 180 22.43 0.55 -6.10
CA GLN A 180 23.83 0.45 -5.69
C GLN A 180 24.34 1.67 -4.90
N PRO A 181 24.02 2.93 -5.27
CA PRO A 181 24.41 4.10 -4.47
C PRO A 181 23.79 4.10 -3.07
N MET A 182 22.60 3.54 -2.92
CA MET A 182 21.84 3.49 -1.66
C MET A 182 22.39 2.47 -0.66
N SER A 183 23.30 1.60 -1.06
CA SER A 183 24.02 0.71 -0.14
C SER A 183 24.92 1.49 0.82
N ARG A 184 25.40 2.68 0.41
CA ARG A 184 26.17 3.58 1.27
C ARG A 184 25.22 4.42 2.13
N GLY A 185 25.58 4.68 3.39
CA GLY A 185 24.79 5.49 4.32
C GLY A 185 23.45 4.84 4.72
N ARG A 186 23.33 3.51 4.59
CA ARG A 186 22.11 2.77 4.96
C ARG A 186 21.88 2.83 6.46
N GLU A 187 22.93 2.63 7.25
CA GLU A 187 22.87 2.64 8.71
C GLU A 187 22.44 4.01 9.23
N GLU A 188 23.00 5.10 8.71
CA GLU A 188 22.65 6.46 9.09
C GLU A 188 21.18 6.78 8.76
N ARG A 189 20.66 6.27 7.62
CA ARG A 189 19.23 6.42 7.29
C ARG A 189 18.33 5.66 8.26
N ILE A 190 18.73 4.47 8.67
CA ILE A 190 18.02 3.67 9.67
C ILE A 190 18.05 4.34 11.04
N GLU A 191 19.18 4.85 11.48
CA GLU A 191 19.29 5.62 12.74
C GLU A 191 18.41 6.86 12.71
N ARG A 192 18.43 7.60 11.61
CA ARG A 192 17.58 8.77 11.41
C ARG A 192 16.10 8.38 11.45
N LEU A 193 15.73 7.27 10.84
CA LEU A 193 14.35 6.76 10.86
C LEU A 193 13.90 6.41 12.28
N HIS A 194 14.74 5.78 13.10
CA HIS A 194 14.43 5.48 14.50
C HIS A 194 14.29 6.75 15.34
N SER A 195 15.04 7.80 15.06
CA SER A 195 15.00 9.06 15.81
C SER A 195 13.82 9.95 15.38
N GLU A 196 13.59 10.10 14.07
CA GLU A 196 12.64 11.06 13.50
C GLU A 196 11.31 10.43 13.05
N GLY A 197 11.31 9.15 12.67
CA GLY A 197 10.20 8.48 11.97
C GLY A 197 10.07 8.89 10.50
N TYR A 198 9.12 8.28 9.77
CA TYR A 198 8.80 8.59 8.38
C TYR A 198 7.61 9.57 8.30
N PRO A 199 7.67 10.66 7.50
CA PRO A 199 6.62 11.67 7.44
C PRO A 199 5.31 11.10 6.87
N SER A 200 4.17 11.63 7.36
CA SER A 200 2.86 11.17 6.95
C SER A 200 1.87 12.30 6.69
N TYR A 201 0.78 11.96 6.00
CA TYR A 201 -0.41 12.79 5.86
C TYR A 201 -1.63 12.06 6.40
N THR A 202 -2.69 12.78 6.68
CA THR A 202 -3.92 12.19 7.20
C THR A 202 -5.17 12.70 6.50
N THR A 203 -6.13 11.80 6.30
CA THR A 203 -7.48 12.09 5.82
C THR A 203 -8.49 12.21 6.96
N SER A 204 -8.09 11.90 8.20
CA SER A 204 -8.98 11.76 9.36
C SER A 204 -9.82 13.00 9.70
N ALA A 205 -9.40 14.21 9.30
CA ALA A 205 -10.21 15.42 9.43
C ALA A 205 -11.09 15.70 8.21
N GLY A 206 -10.88 15.02 7.08
CA GLY A 206 -11.37 15.43 5.76
C GLY A 206 -12.42 14.51 5.12
N TRP A 207 -12.98 13.51 5.84
CA TRP A 207 -14.04 12.64 5.30
C TRP A 207 -15.29 13.44 4.91
N LEU A 208 -16.04 12.94 3.92
CA LEU A 208 -17.33 13.55 3.55
C LEU A 208 -18.38 13.31 4.64
N GLY A 209 -19.25 14.32 4.85
CA GLY A 209 -20.34 14.25 5.83
C GLY A 209 -20.01 14.85 7.20
N TYR A 210 -18.77 15.20 7.49
CA TYR A 210 -18.42 15.89 8.72
C TYR A 210 -18.94 17.35 8.72
N SER A 211 -19.42 17.82 9.89
CA SER A 211 -19.76 19.23 10.09
C SER A 211 -18.50 20.11 10.12
N ASP A 212 -18.65 21.44 9.93
CA ASP A 212 -17.54 22.38 10.03
C ASP A 212 -16.88 22.34 11.39
N GLU A 213 -17.67 22.21 12.45
CA GLU A 213 -17.17 22.10 13.84
C GLU A 213 -16.33 20.85 14.01
N ALA A 214 -16.78 19.70 13.50
CA ALA A 214 -16.03 18.44 13.57
C ALA A 214 -14.73 18.52 12.76
N LEU A 215 -14.77 19.11 11.56
CA LEU A 215 -13.58 19.34 10.73
C LEU A 215 -12.57 20.25 11.45
N ARG A 216 -13.02 21.39 12.01
CA ARG A 216 -12.17 22.32 12.77
C ARG A 216 -11.53 21.64 13.98
N GLN A 217 -12.33 20.93 14.79
CA GLN A 217 -11.84 20.27 16.00
C GLN A 217 -10.81 19.18 15.65
N LYS A 218 -11.13 18.30 14.70
CA LYS A 218 -10.19 17.25 14.25
C LYS A 218 -8.90 17.84 13.68
N CYS A 219 -8.98 18.91 12.87
CA CYS A 219 -7.81 19.57 12.33
C CYS A 219 -6.94 20.18 13.43
N ALA A 220 -7.54 20.86 14.42
CA ALA A 220 -6.84 21.45 15.57
C ALA A 220 -6.12 20.37 16.40
N ASP A 221 -6.79 19.25 16.68
CA ASP A 221 -6.23 18.13 17.45
C ASP A 221 -5.05 17.48 16.70
N LEU A 222 -5.17 17.27 15.39
CA LEU A 222 -4.09 16.74 14.56
C LEU A 222 -2.90 17.69 14.53
N LYS A 223 -3.15 18.98 14.34
CA LYS A 223 -2.11 20.02 14.34
C LYS A 223 -1.37 20.08 15.68
N ALA A 224 -2.08 19.98 16.81
CA ALA A 224 -1.47 19.91 18.15
C ALA A 224 -0.56 18.66 18.32
N ARG A 225 -0.85 17.57 17.59
CA ARG A 225 -0.03 16.34 17.51
C ARG A 225 1.08 16.41 16.44
N GLY A 226 1.36 17.59 15.88
CA GLY A 226 2.47 17.83 14.95
C GLY A 226 2.20 17.51 13.47
N TRP A 227 0.96 17.25 13.08
CA TRP A 227 0.61 17.02 11.68
C TRP A 227 0.77 18.28 10.84
N LYS A 228 1.28 18.11 9.61
CA LYS A 228 1.52 19.19 8.64
C LYS A 228 0.92 18.91 7.26
N HIS A 229 0.41 17.71 7.01
CA HIS A 229 -0.14 17.30 5.74
C HIS A 229 -1.56 16.76 5.96
N PHE A 230 -2.54 17.39 5.30
CA PHE A 230 -3.96 17.12 5.48
C PHE A 230 -4.62 16.87 4.13
N LYS A 231 -5.31 15.73 4.01
CA LYS A 231 -6.10 15.40 2.83
C LYS A 231 -7.59 15.60 3.13
N ILE A 232 -8.35 16.11 2.17
CA ILE A 232 -9.80 16.30 2.25
C ILE A 232 -10.49 15.70 1.03
N LYS A 233 -11.57 14.97 1.28
CA LYS A 233 -12.41 14.40 0.22
C LYS A 233 -13.24 15.49 -0.44
N VAL A 234 -13.31 15.47 -1.77
CA VAL A 234 -14.03 16.44 -2.62
C VAL A 234 -14.81 15.70 -3.70
N GLY A 235 -15.57 16.41 -4.50
CA GLY A 235 -16.16 15.88 -5.75
C GLY A 235 -17.67 15.66 -5.71
N ARG A 236 -18.34 15.77 -4.55
CA ARG A 236 -19.80 15.59 -4.46
C ARG A 236 -20.57 16.87 -4.78
N ASP A 237 -20.15 18.01 -4.28
CA ASP A 237 -20.74 19.33 -4.50
C ASP A 237 -19.67 20.41 -4.44
N LEU A 238 -19.52 21.17 -5.54
CA LEU A 238 -18.44 22.16 -5.67
C LEU A 238 -18.53 23.28 -4.61
N GLN A 239 -19.75 23.75 -4.26
CA GLN A 239 -19.89 24.83 -3.28
C GLN A 239 -19.57 24.33 -1.87
N ASP A 240 -19.93 23.09 -1.57
CA ASP A 240 -19.54 22.42 -0.32
C ASP A 240 -18.02 22.21 -0.27
N ASP A 241 -17.41 21.75 -1.35
CA ASP A 241 -15.96 21.54 -1.45
C ASP A 241 -15.19 22.85 -1.23
N LEU A 242 -15.63 23.96 -1.87
CA LEU A 242 -15.05 25.28 -1.67
C LEU A 242 -15.15 25.74 -0.21
N ARG A 243 -16.30 25.50 0.43
CA ARG A 243 -16.53 25.84 1.84
C ARG A 243 -15.62 25.01 2.75
N ARG A 244 -15.59 23.70 2.58
CA ARG A 244 -14.82 22.76 3.39
C ARG A 244 -13.30 22.98 3.23
N CYS A 245 -12.83 23.19 2.01
CA CYS A 245 -11.43 23.52 1.74
C CYS A 245 -11.03 24.85 2.39
N ARG A 246 -11.93 25.85 2.44
CA ARG A 246 -11.69 27.10 3.16
C ARG A 246 -11.54 26.85 4.65
N VAL A 247 -12.49 26.13 5.25
CA VAL A 247 -12.44 25.78 6.69
C VAL A 247 -11.14 25.05 7.02
N LEU A 248 -10.77 24.03 6.23
CA LEU A 248 -9.54 23.28 6.45
C LEU A 248 -8.31 24.18 6.32
N ARG A 249 -8.23 25.04 5.30
CA ARG A 249 -7.09 25.95 5.09
C ARG A 249 -6.95 26.97 6.22
N GLU A 250 -8.06 27.52 6.72
CA GLU A 250 -8.07 28.43 7.88
C GLU A 250 -7.48 27.76 9.12
N GLU A 251 -7.87 26.52 9.41
CA GLU A 251 -7.41 25.79 10.61
C GLU A 251 -5.95 25.29 10.47
N MET A 252 -5.59 24.71 9.33
CA MET A 252 -4.24 24.17 9.14
C MET A 252 -3.17 25.27 9.04
N GLY A 253 -3.54 26.44 8.50
CA GLY A 253 -2.63 27.54 8.24
C GLY A 253 -1.90 27.42 6.89
N ASP A 254 -1.10 28.45 6.57
CA ASP A 254 -0.44 28.57 5.26
C ASP A 254 0.77 27.66 5.07
N ASP A 255 1.44 27.29 6.17
CA ASP A 255 2.66 26.49 6.16
C ASP A 255 2.39 24.96 6.07
N ALA A 256 1.13 24.55 6.15
CA ALA A 256 0.74 23.16 6.03
C ALA A 256 0.32 22.79 4.59
N TYR A 257 0.52 21.54 4.24
CA TYR A 257 0.18 21.00 2.92
C TYR A 257 -1.25 20.46 2.90
N MET A 258 -2.03 20.94 1.93
CA MET A 258 -3.37 20.44 1.66
C MET A 258 -3.33 19.51 0.46
N MET A 259 -4.01 18.38 0.53
CA MET A 259 -4.30 17.51 -0.60
C MET A 259 -5.81 17.38 -0.75
N ILE A 260 -6.28 17.21 -1.97
CA ILE A 260 -7.68 16.96 -2.28
C ILE A 260 -7.81 15.61 -2.99
N ASP A 261 -8.88 14.89 -2.70
CA ASP A 261 -9.13 13.56 -3.22
C ASP A 261 -10.56 13.45 -3.74
N ALA A 262 -10.68 13.20 -5.04
CA ALA A 262 -11.96 13.14 -5.75
C ALA A 262 -12.50 11.72 -5.92
N ASN A 263 -11.72 10.70 -5.57
CA ASN A 263 -12.12 9.29 -5.71
C ASN A 263 -12.79 8.96 -7.05
N GLN A 264 -12.19 9.41 -8.17
CA GLN A 264 -12.58 9.05 -9.54
C GLN A 264 -13.93 9.62 -10.03
N VAL A 265 -14.53 10.55 -9.29
CA VAL A 265 -15.93 10.96 -9.55
C VAL A 265 -16.11 11.79 -10.81
N TRP A 266 -15.06 12.48 -11.29
CA TRP A 266 -15.18 13.41 -12.40
C TRP A 266 -14.81 12.77 -13.75
N ASP A 267 -15.43 13.25 -14.81
CA ASP A 267 -14.83 13.16 -16.15
C ASP A 267 -13.73 14.22 -16.34
N VAL A 268 -12.94 14.11 -17.41
CA VAL A 268 -11.76 14.96 -17.63
C VAL A 268 -12.08 16.47 -17.69
N PRO A 269 -13.10 16.95 -18.45
CA PRO A 269 -13.46 18.36 -18.46
C PRO A 269 -13.89 18.89 -17.10
N GLN A 270 -14.72 18.14 -16.38
CA GLN A 270 -15.21 18.52 -15.07
C GLN A 270 -14.07 18.56 -14.04
N ALA A 271 -13.17 17.58 -14.06
CA ALA A 271 -11.97 17.57 -13.19
C ALA A 271 -11.17 18.86 -13.36
N ILE A 272 -10.88 19.25 -14.61
CA ILE A 272 -10.09 20.46 -14.90
C ILE A 272 -10.83 21.71 -14.38
N GLU A 273 -12.14 21.80 -14.61
CA GLU A 273 -12.94 22.94 -14.16
C GLU A 273 -12.96 23.05 -12.64
N TRP A 274 -13.26 21.96 -11.93
CA TRP A 274 -13.39 21.95 -10.46
C TRP A 274 -12.07 22.20 -9.78
N ILE A 275 -10.99 21.54 -10.20
CA ILE A 275 -9.67 21.73 -9.63
C ILE A 275 -9.19 23.18 -9.78
N ARG A 276 -9.48 23.85 -10.93
CA ARG A 276 -9.17 25.28 -11.10
C ARG A 276 -9.89 26.17 -10.08
N GLN A 277 -11.13 25.84 -9.72
CA GLN A 277 -11.86 26.59 -8.68
C GLN A 277 -11.31 26.29 -7.27
N LEU A 278 -10.76 25.10 -7.03
CA LEU A 278 -10.10 24.73 -5.78
C LEU A 278 -8.63 25.21 -5.69
N ALA A 279 -8.03 25.65 -6.81
CA ALA A 279 -6.63 26.11 -6.85
C ALA A 279 -6.27 27.23 -5.87
N PRO A 280 -7.17 28.20 -5.52
CA PRO A 280 -6.87 29.22 -4.50
C PRO A 280 -6.50 28.67 -3.12
N PHE A 281 -6.92 27.44 -2.80
CA PHE A 281 -6.55 26.76 -1.56
C PHE A 281 -5.17 26.11 -1.63
N ARG A 282 -4.48 26.17 -2.78
CA ARG A 282 -3.11 25.69 -2.99
C ARG A 282 -2.96 24.20 -2.65
N PRO A 283 -3.78 23.31 -3.24
CA PRO A 283 -3.57 21.89 -3.05
C PRO A 283 -2.21 21.47 -3.61
N TRP A 284 -1.48 20.66 -2.86
CA TRP A 284 -0.20 20.12 -3.27
C TRP A 284 -0.35 19.08 -4.37
N PHE A 285 -1.39 18.23 -4.23
CA PHE A 285 -1.85 17.36 -5.31
C PHE A 285 -3.36 17.15 -5.26
N VAL A 286 -3.91 16.74 -6.38
CA VAL A 286 -5.24 16.12 -6.48
C VAL A 286 -5.08 14.63 -6.71
N GLU A 287 -5.79 13.84 -5.89
CA GLU A 287 -5.80 12.39 -5.94
C GLU A 287 -7.00 11.91 -6.75
N GLU A 288 -6.76 10.93 -7.62
CA GLU A 288 -7.75 10.24 -8.45
C GLU A 288 -8.82 11.16 -9.09
N PRO A 289 -8.43 12.14 -9.90
CA PRO A 289 -9.40 13.12 -10.44
C PRO A 289 -10.39 12.51 -11.44
N THR A 290 -10.10 11.35 -12.03
CA THR A 290 -10.93 10.67 -13.02
C THR A 290 -10.74 9.15 -12.94
N SER A 291 -11.38 8.39 -13.83
CA SER A 291 -11.28 6.92 -13.86
C SER A 291 -9.84 6.42 -13.70
N PRO A 292 -9.58 5.45 -12.81
CA PRO A 292 -8.23 4.91 -12.59
C PRO A 292 -7.64 4.22 -13.83
N ASP A 293 -8.45 3.89 -14.83
CA ASP A 293 -8.00 3.28 -16.09
C ASP A 293 -7.73 4.31 -17.20
N ASP A 294 -8.10 5.60 -16.98
CA ASP A 294 -7.91 6.66 -17.99
C ASP A 294 -6.55 7.36 -17.87
N ILE A 295 -5.53 6.70 -18.39
CA ILE A 295 -4.13 7.21 -18.39
C ILE A 295 -4.03 8.53 -19.15
N LEU A 296 -4.69 8.64 -20.32
CA LEU A 296 -4.64 9.85 -21.14
C LEU A 296 -5.46 10.99 -20.53
N GLY A 297 -6.55 10.67 -19.85
CA GLY A 297 -7.33 11.64 -19.06
C GLY A 297 -6.51 12.22 -17.92
N HIS A 298 -5.82 11.39 -17.15
CA HIS A 298 -4.88 11.87 -16.12
C HIS A 298 -3.78 12.77 -16.70
N GLN A 299 -3.21 12.41 -17.85
CA GLN A 299 -2.22 13.24 -18.54
C GLN A 299 -2.80 14.61 -18.94
N ALA A 300 -4.02 14.63 -19.51
CA ALA A 300 -4.70 15.85 -19.92
C ALA A 300 -4.98 16.76 -18.70
N ILE A 301 -5.47 16.19 -17.61
CA ILE A 301 -5.71 16.89 -16.35
C ILE A 301 -4.39 17.46 -15.81
N ALA A 302 -3.34 16.64 -15.68
CA ALA A 302 -2.05 17.07 -15.15
C ALA A 302 -1.46 18.29 -15.89
N ARG A 303 -1.59 18.30 -17.22
CA ARG A 303 -1.16 19.45 -18.04
C ARG A 303 -2.00 20.70 -17.82
N ALA A 304 -3.32 20.54 -17.60
CA ALA A 304 -4.26 21.65 -17.52
C ALA A 304 -4.30 22.34 -16.15
N ILE A 305 -3.89 21.64 -15.08
CA ILE A 305 -3.98 22.13 -13.69
C ILE A 305 -2.62 22.49 -13.08
N ALA A 306 -1.53 22.38 -13.84
CA ALA A 306 -0.20 22.74 -13.33
C ALA A 306 -0.21 24.14 -12.68
N PRO A 307 0.45 24.34 -11.53
CA PRO A 307 1.44 23.48 -10.86
C PRO A 307 0.87 22.44 -9.89
N ILE A 308 -0.45 22.29 -9.74
CA ILE A 308 -1.05 21.26 -8.90
C ILE A 308 -0.72 19.91 -9.53
N ARG A 309 -0.21 18.97 -8.72
CA ARG A 309 0.18 17.63 -9.19
C ARG A 309 -1.02 16.70 -9.22
N VAL A 310 -0.96 15.68 -10.09
CA VAL A 310 -1.89 14.55 -10.08
C VAL A 310 -1.27 13.40 -9.33
N ALA A 311 -1.99 12.89 -8.33
CA ALA A 311 -1.68 11.69 -7.58
C ALA A 311 -2.66 10.59 -7.95
N THR A 312 -2.19 9.36 -8.12
CA THR A 312 -3.03 8.19 -8.33
C THR A 312 -2.26 6.91 -8.03
N GLY A 313 -2.98 5.80 -7.84
CA GLY A 313 -2.34 4.51 -7.68
C GLY A 313 -3.07 3.51 -6.79
N GLU A 314 -3.95 3.91 -5.89
CA GLU A 314 -4.69 3.00 -5.00
C GLU A 314 -5.55 2.00 -5.78
N MET A 315 -6.07 2.41 -6.92
CA MET A 315 -6.85 1.56 -7.83
C MET A 315 -6.04 1.06 -9.02
N CYS A 316 -4.78 1.46 -9.16
CA CYS A 316 -3.91 1.02 -10.23
C CYS A 316 -3.43 -0.41 -9.96
N HIS A 317 -3.90 -1.34 -10.76
CA HIS A 317 -3.90 -2.75 -10.41
C HIS A 317 -2.62 -3.54 -10.71
N ASN A 318 -1.63 -2.99 -11.42
CA ASN A 318 -0.37 -3.70 -11.64
C ASN A 318 0.76 -2.76 -12.11
N ARG A 319 2.00 -3.28 -12.07
CA ARG A 319 3.21 -2.57 -12.47
C ARG A 319 3.20 -2.06 -13.92
N VAL A 320 2.46 -2.72 -14.82
CA VAL A 320 2.37 -2.30 -16.24
C VAL A 320 1.53 -1.02 -16.37
N MET A 321 0.44 -0.93 -15.62
CA MET A 321 -0.37 0.30 -15.55
C MET A 321 0.44 1.45 -14.95
N PHE A 322 1.15 1.22 -13.85
CA PHE A 322 2.04 2.23 -13.27
C PHE A 322 3.10 2.69 -14.26
N LYS A 323 3.74 1.77 -15.00
CA LYS A 323 4.69 2.12 -16.06
C LYS A 323 4.07 3.08 -17.07
N GLN A 324 2.87 2.78 -17.55
CA GLN A 324 2.19 3.61 -18.56
C GLN A 324 1.80 4.98 -18.01
N PHE A 325 1.28 5.04 -16.79
CA PHE A 325 0.99 6.31 -16.10
C PHE A 325 2.23 7.18 -15.95
N MET A 326 3.37 6.61 -15.56
CA MET A 326 4.62 7.33 -15.41
C MET A 326 5.17 7.79 -16.75
N GLN A 327 5.15 6.93 -17.78
CA GLN A 327 5.57 7.27 -19.15
C GLN A 327 4.73 8.38 -19.77
N SER A 328 3.42 8.41 -19.50
CA SER A 328 2.52 9.45 -20.00
C SER A 328 2.72 10.81 -19.32
N GLY A 329 3.24 10.84 -18.08
CA GLY A 329 3.25 12.02 -17.23
C GLY A 329 1.91 12.33 -16.57
N GLY A 330 0.96 11.37 -16.59
CA GLY A 330 -0.33 11.48 -15.94
C GLY A 330 -0.28 11.18 -14.43
N LEU A 331 0.80 10.58 -13.94
CA LEU A 331 1.06 10.33 -12.55
C LEU A 331 2.30 11.13 -12.10
N GLN A 332 2.12 12.04 -11.16
CA GLN A 332 3.18 12.92 -10.66
C GLN A 332 3.47 12.70 -9.16
N VAL A 333 2.59 11.99 -8.48
CA VAL A 333 2.76 11.44 -7.13
C VAL A 333 2.25 10.02 -7.14
N CYS A 334 3.10 9.05 -6.81
CA CYS A 334 2.77 7.63 -6.88
C CYS A 334 2.14 7.16 -5.56
N GLN A 335 0.87 6.80 -5.59
CA GLN A 335 0.10 6.30 -4.44
C GLN A 335 -0.12 4.79 -4.57
N LEU A 336 0.99 4.04 -4.64
CA LEU A 336 0.90 2.58 -4.65
C LEU A 336 0.15 2.05 -3.41
N ASP A 337 -0.55 0.94 -3.58
CA ASP A 337 -1.26 0.23 -2.52
C ASP A 337 -0.70 -1.20 -2.36
N CYS A 338 -0.40 -1.60 -1.12
CA CYS A 338 0.23 -2.89 -0.83
C CYS A 338 -0.69 -4.10 -0.99
N CYS A 339 -2.01 -3.87 -1.12
CA CYS A 339 -3.03 -4.89 -1.32
C CYS A 339 -3.54 -4.94 -2.77
N ARG A 340 -3.52 -3.80 -3.48
CA ARG A 340 -3.93 -3.70 -4.88
C ARG A 340 -2.90 -4.29 -5.82
N LEU A 341 -1.62 -4.01 -5.56
CA LEU A 341 -0.49 -4.63 -6.24
C LEU A 341 -0.29 -6.08 -5.76
N GLY A 342 0.36 -6.91 -6.56
CA GLY A 342 0.66 -8.30 -6.24
C GLY A 342 1.69 -8.49 -5.13
N GLY A 343 1.41 -7.90 -3.95
CA GLY A 343 2.22 -7.99 -2.75
C GLY A 343 3.59 -7.32 -2.86
N VAL A 344 4.47 -7.63 -1.90
CA VAL A 344 5.81 -7.01 -1.77
C VAL A 344 6.57 -6.99 -3.08
N ASN A 345 6.57 -8.08 -3.84
CA ASN A 345 7.31 -8.19 -5.10
C ASN A 345 6.94 -7.10 -6.12
N GLU A 346 5.66 -6.82 -6.28
CA GLU A 346 5.20 -5.81 -7.24
C GLU A 346 5.30 -4.39 -6.68
N VAL A 347 5.15 -4.23 -5.37
CA VAL A 347 5.42 -2.96 -4.66
C VAL A 347 6.87 -2.52 -4.90
N LEU A 348 7.86 -3.42 -4.75
CA LEU A 348 9.26 -3.14 -5.05
C LEU A 348 9.49 -2.73 -6.53
N ALA A 349 8.79 -3.38 -7.47
CA ALA A 349 8.87 -3.03 -8.88
C ALA A 349 8.35 -1.61 -9.16
N VAL A 350 7.22 -1.23 -8.56
CA VAL A 350 6.63 0.10 -8.72
C VAL A 350 7.50 1.18 -8.07
N MET A 351 8.10 0.91 -6.91
CA MET A 351 9.06 1.83 -6.28
C MET A 351 10.26 2.14 -7.20
N LEU A 352 10.85 1.12 -7.82
CA LEU A 352 11.97 1.33 -8.73
C LEU A 352 11.56 2.03 -10.03
N LEU A 353 10.35 1.75 -10.55
CA LEU A 353 9.79 2.54 -11.65
C LEU A 353 9.64 4.01 -11.25
N ALA A 354 9.05 4.30 -10.09
CA ALA A 354 8.89 5.67 -9.59
C ALA A 354 10.24 6.38 -9.45
N ALA A 355 11.25 5.71 -8.90
CA ALA A 355 12.62 6.22 -8.81
C ALA A 355 13.23 6.50 -10.20
N ARG A 356 13.03 5.59 -11.17
CA ARG A 356 13.50 5.73 -12.55
C ARG A 356 12.90 6.96 -13.25
N PHE A 357 11.63 7.28 -12.96
CA PHE A 357 10.92 8.43 -13.50
C PHE A 357 10.97 9.66 -12.58
N GLN A 358 11.71 9.61 -11.47
CA GLN A 358 11.85 10.69 -10.49
C GLN A 358 10.51 11.16 -9.89
N ILE A 359 9.58 10.21 -9.69
CA ILE A 359 8.25 10.45 -9.12
C ILE A 359 8.29 10.10 -7.64
N PRO A 360 7.85 10.99 -6.73
CA PRO A 360 7.77 10.69 -5.31
C PRO A 360 6.71 9.61 -5.04
N VAL A 361 7.03 8.69 -4.12
CA VAL A 361 6.12 7.65 -3.64
C VAL A 361 5.46 8.15 -2.35
N CYS A 362 4.12 8.17 -2.35
CA CYS A 362 3.27 8.55 -1.22
C CYS A 362 2.18 7.47 -1.06
N PRO A 363 2.48 6.31 -0.46
CA PRO A 363 1.60 5.15 -0.46
C PRO A 363 0.22 5.45 0.14
N HIS A 364 -0.82 4.83 -0.46
CA HIS A 364 -2.19 4.84 0.01
C HIS A 364 -2.37 3.91 1.23
N ALA A 365 -3.10 4.38 2.25
CA ALA A 365 -3.44 3.60 3.43
C ALA A 365 -4.77 4.03 4.07
N GLY A 366 -5.83 4.09 3.28
CA GLY A 366 -7.15 4.54 3.73
C GLY A 366 -7.94 3.53 4.57
N GLY A 367 -7.43 2.32 4.83
CA GLY A 367 -8.24 1.25 5.43
C GLY A 367 -7.52 0.37 6.43
N VAL A 368 -8.28 -0.58 7.02
CA VAL A 368 -7.77 -1.52 8.02
C VAL A 368 -6.55 -2.30 7.52
N GLY A 369 -5.47 -2.38 8.33
CA GLY A 369 -4.24 -3.11 8.02
C GLY A 369 -3.35 -2.46 6.95
N LEU A 370 -3.84 -1.43 6.23
CA LEU A 370 -3.06 -0.74 5.20
C LEU A 370 -1.97 0.14 5.79
N CYS A 371 -2.23 0.86 6.88
CA CYS A 371 -1.21 1.63 7.59
C CYS A 371 -0.06 0.73 8.05
N GLU A 372 -0.39 -0.46 8.52
CA GLU A 372 0.55 -1.49 8.96
C GLU A 372 1.43 -1.97 7.81
N TYR A 373 0.89 -2.13 6.61
CA TYR A 373 1.67 -2.50 5.42
C TYR A 373 2.53 -1.35 4.89
N VAL A 374 1.94 -0.17 4.70
CA VAL A 374 2.63 0.91 3.98
C VAL A 374 3.79 1.52 4.77
N GLN A 375 3.81 1.42 6.11
CA GLN A 375 4.97 1.83 6.89
C GLN A 375 6.24 1.08 6.45
N HIS A 376 6.15 -0.25 6.21
CA HIS A 376 7.27 -1.03 5.68
C HIS A 376 7.66 -0.58 4.27
N ALA A 377 6.68 -0.37 3.39
CA ALA A 377 6.91 0.07 2.01
C ALA A 377 7.64 1.43 1.97
N SER A 378 7.18 2.39 2.78
CA SER A 378 7.78 3.73 2.86
C SER A 378 9.21 3.71 3.42
N ILE A 379 9.45 2.86 4.41
CA ILE A 379 10.80 2.66 4.97
C ILE A 379 11.74 2.07 3.92
N ILE A 380 11.29 1.06 3.16
CA ILE A 380 12.08 0.47 2.07
C ILE A 380 12.40 1.51 1.00
N ASP A 381 11.42 2.32 0.57
CA ASP A 381 11.66 3.41 -0.39
C ASP A 381 12.75 4.38 0.12
N TYR A 382 12.63 4.82 1.36
CA TYR A 382 13.60 5.73 1.96
C TYR A 382 14.99 5.11 2.13
N VAL A 383 15.06 3.92 2.70
CA VAL A 383 16.36 3.30 3.07
C VAL A 383 17.10 2.75 1.85
N CYS A 384 16.37 2.13 0.90
CA CYS A 384 16.96 1.35 -0.18
C CYS A 384 16.90 2.01 -1.55
N VAL A 385 15.95 2.94 -1.78
CA VAL A 385 15.67 3.42 -3.13
C VAL A 385 16.03 4.89 -3.31
N THR A 386 15.64 5.77 -2.38
CA THR A 386 15.71 7.22 -2.62
C THR A 386 16.59 7.99 -1.64
N GLY A 387 16.70 7.56 -0.40
CA GLY A 387 17.50 8.23 0.64
C GLY A 387 16.98 9.59 1.10
N THR A 388 15.77 9.99 0.69
CA THR A 388 15.20 11.32 0.98
C THR A 388 13.75 11.26 1.40
N TYR A 389 13.32 12.21 2.23
CA TYR A 389 11.91 12.47 2.56
C TYR A 389 11.30 13.56 1.67
N GLU A 390 12.06 14.19 0.78
CA GLU A 390 11.58 15.30 -0.03
C GLU A 390 10.42 14.90 -0.93
N GLY A 391 9.28 15.58 -0.76
CA GLY A 391 8.06 15.31 -1.51
C GLY A 391 7.42 13.95 -1.20
N ARG A 392 7.79 13.28 -0.10
CA ARG A 392 7.33 11.94 0.28
C ARG A 392 6.63 11.95 1.63
N VAL A 393 5.42 11.45 1.66
CA VAL A 393 4.60 11.26 2.85
C VAL A 393 3.76 9.99 2.69
N THR A 394 3.49 9.32 3.78
CA THR A 394 2.66 8.10 3.78
C THR A 394 1.29 8.41 4.35
N GLU A 395 0.23 7.86 3.76
CA GLU A 395 -1.12 8.02 4.30
C GLU A 395 -1.27 7.40 5.68
N TYR A 396 -2.08 8.03 6.51
CA TYR A 396 -2.49 7.53 7.82
C TYR A 396 -3.98 7.80 8.05
N SER A 397 -4.68 6.76 8.46
CA SER A 397 -6.05 6.80 8.99
C SER A 397 -6.01 6.44 10.47
N ASP A 398 -6.75 7.15 11.33
CA ASP A 398 -6.64 7.05 12.79
C ASP A 398 -7.64 6.08 13.44
N HIS A 399 -8.03 5.03 12.73
CA HIS A 399 -9.01 4.05 13.21
C HIS A 399 -8.62 2.61 12.85
N LEU A 400 -9.17 1.64 13.58
CA LEU A 400 -9.04 0.19 13.42
C LEU A 400 -7.66 -0.42 13.76
N HIS A 401 -6.73 0.37 14.30
CA HIS A 401 -5.41 -0.13 14.71
C HIS A 401 -5.48 -1.08 15.92
N GLU A 402 -6.49 -0.94 16.77
CA GLU A 402 -6.74 -1.80 17.94
C GLU A 402 -7.05 -3.25 17.58
N HIS A 403 -7.30 -3.52 16.30
CA HIS A 403 -7.63 -4.85 15.80
C HIS A 403 -6.42 -5.66 15.35
N VAL A 404 -5.22 -5.07 15.34
CA VAL A 404 -3.96 -5.75 15.01
C VAL A 404 -3.07 -5.91 16.23
N CYS A 405 -2.23 -6.96 16.25
CA CYS A 405 -1.34 -7.24 17.38
C CYS A 405 -0.18 -6.24 17.48
N ASP A 406 0.32 -5.76 16.33
CA ASP A 406 1.45 -4.84 16.22
C ASP A 406 1.01 -3.57 15.48
N PRO A 407 0.21 -2.68 16.10
CA PRO A 407 -0.32 -1.50 15.46
C PRO A 407 0.78 -0.47 15.15
N VAL A 408 0.54 0.38 14.16
CA VAL A 408 1.44 1.49 13.84
C VAL A 408 1.62 2.45 15.02
N ILE A 409 2.83 2.95 15.19
CA ILE A 409 3.17 3.94 16.22
C ILE A 409 3.42 5.28 15.55
N MET A 410 2.59 6.27 15.90
CA MET A 410 2.70 7.64 15.39
C MET A 410 3.32 8.58 16.42
N ARG A 411 4.31 9.39 16.00
CA ARG A 411 4.88 10.48 16.80
C ARG A 411 5.01 11.74 15.94
N ASN A 412 4.40 12.84 16.39
CA ASN A 412 4.48 14.13 15.69
C ASN A 412 4.12 14.04 14.18
N GLY A 413 3.05 13.31 13.83
CA GLY A 413 2.64 13.10 12.45
C GLY A 413 3.62 12.27 11.62
N ARG A 414 4.36 11.34 12.25
CA ARG A 414 5.35 10.48 11.58
C ARG A 414 5.21 9.03 12.06
N TYR A 415 5.33 8.09 11.14
CA TYR A 415 5.40 6.66 11.42
C TYR A 415 6.74 6.31 12.07
N MET A 416 6.70 5.66 13.23
CA MET A 416 7.90 5.07 13.80
C MET A 416 8.11 3.66 13.20
N PRO A 417 9.38 3.24 12.94
CA PRO A 417 9.62 1.95 12.32
C PRO A 417 9.14 0.80 13.21
N PRO A 418 8.39 -0.18 12.64
CA PRO A 418 7.97 -1.35 13.38
C PRO A 418 9.17 -2.23 13.72
N ALA A 419 9.17 -2.79 14.94
CA ALA A 419 10.23 -3.67 15.44
C ALA A 419 9.83 -5.15 15.48
N ALA A 420 8.52 -5.44 15.55
CA ALA A 420 8.04 -6.82 15.62
C ALA A 420 8.30 -7.59 14.32
N PRO A 421 8.65 -8.89 14.40
CA PRO A 421 8.83 -9.73 13.22
C PRO A 421 7.54 -9.84 12.38
N GLY A 422 7.69 -9.88 11.06
CA GLY A 422 6.57 -10.02 10.13
C GLY A 422 6.19 -8.72 9.43
N TYR A 423 4.94 -8.65 8.94
CA TYR A 423 4.42 -7.55 8.13
C TYR A 423 3.35 -6.71 8.85
N SER A 424 3.27 -6.84 10.18
CA SER A 424 2.42 -6.08 11.12
C SER A 424 0.90 -6.23 10.93
N VAL A 425 0.43 -7.26 10.22
CA VAL A 425 -1.01 -7.44 9.91
C VAL A 425 -1.63 -8.67 10.59
N GLN A 426 -1.03 -9.14 11.67
CA GLN A 426 -1.66 -10.16 12.49
C GLN A 426 -2.84 -9.57 13.24
N PHE A 427 -4.07 -9.97 12.89
CA PHE A 427 -5.26 -9.56 13.63
C PHE A 427 -5.34 -10.24 15.00
N THR A 428 -5.93 -9.54 15.97
CA THR A 428 -6.23 -10.10 17.29
C THR A 428 -7.33 -11.16 17.17
N GLU A 429 -7.34 -12.14 18.10
CA GLU A 429 -8.44 -13.12 18.14
C GLU A 429 -9.81 -12.45 18.31
N ALA A 430 -9.87 -11.38 19.11
CA ALA A 430 -11.10 -10.61 19.31
C ALA A 430 -11.61 -9.99 18.00
N ALA A 431 -10.72 -9.49 17.13
CA ALA A 431 -11.09 -8.99 15.82
C ALA A 431 -11.62 -10.11 14.90
N LEU A 432 -10.92 -11.25 14.86
CA LEU A 432 -11.34 -12.40 14.04
C LEU A 432 -12.70 -12.95 14.48
N GLN A 433 -12.96 -13.05 15.80
CA GLN A 433 -14.22 -13.55 16.31
C GLN A 433 -15.37 -12.53 16.24
N GLY A 434 -15.06 -11.25 16.47
CA GLY A 434 -16.07 -10.19 16.57
C GLY A 434 -16.56 -9.65 15.24
N TYR A 435 -15.73 -9.72 14.19
CA TYR A 435 -16.01 -9.08 12.89
C TYR A 435 -16.03 -10.07 11.71
N GLU A 436 -15.95 -11.38 11.97
CA GLU A 436 -16.10 -12.38 10.92
C GLU A 436 -17.52 -12.35 10.34
N PHE A 437 -17.62 -11.99 9.07
CA PHE A 437 -18.87 -12.06 8.33
C PHE A 437 -19.21 -13.50 7.97
N ARG A 438 -20.34 -13.97 8.48
CA ARG A 438 -20.91 -15.27 8.14
C ARG A 438 -22.15 -15.05 7.30
N SER A 439 -22.09 -15.42 6.04
CA SER A 439 -23.28 -15.43 5.18
C SER A 439 -24.36 -16.30 5.86
N ALA A 440 -25.54 -15.73 6.08
CA ALA A 440 -26.71 -16.57 6.34
C ALA A 440 -26.95 -17.40 5.07
N ASN A 441 -26.89 -18.74 5.21
CA ASN A 441 -27.18 -19.69 4.14
C ASN A 441 -28.56 -19.50 3.57
#